data_8c391ca9e9208be5db8cbeab86b22ded
#
_entry.id   8c391ca9e9208be5db8cbeab86b22ded
#
_cell.length_a   1.000
_cell.length_b   1.000
_cell.length_c   1.000
_cell.angle_alpha   90.00
_cell.angle_beta   90.00
_cell.angle_gamma   90.00
#
_symmetry.space_group_name_H-M   'P 1'
#
loop_
_entity.id
_entity.type
_entity.pdbx_description
1 polymer ?
#
loop_
_entity_poly.entity_id
_entity_poly.type
_entity_poly.pdbx_seq_one_letter_code
_entity_poly.pdbx_strand_id
1 'polypeptide(L)'
;LPGMPNMTIKDIARLSGCSVSTISRVINDRPDVRPETKERVLQMMRESGFVPNTNARQLKIQQSRSLVFVVKGTRNLFFSDFLVQLQRAATLYGYSGIVSYLDENANEIDAAQKILREIKPKGMIFLGGSVANFQQGFANIAVPSVLTTLVSDELDFPNLSMVGVDDRAAARTAVSHLIAQGHRKIAVLGGPATSYPSRMRRLGAQDPMEDAGLTFDDRLYGLSNYDF
;
A
#
# COMPACT_ATOMS: atom_id res chain seq x y z
N LEU A 1 21.06 43.92 0.48
CA LEU A 1 22.06 43.34 1.36
C LEU A 1 22.44 41.96 0.80
N PRO A 2 23.73 41.65 0.55
CA PRO A 2 24.15 40.35 0.05
C PRO A 2 23.86 39.29 1.11
N GLY A 3 23.28 38.15 0.70
CA GLY A 3 22.81 37.10 1.57
C GLY A 3 23.95 36.52 2.40
N MET A 4 23.75 36.47 3.72
CA MET A 4 24.61 35.68 4.60
C MET A 4 24.55 34.20 4.14
N PRO A 5 25.68 33.51 4.10
CA PRO A 5 25.70 32.09 3.72
C PRO A 5 24.79 31.31 4.70
N ASN A 6 23.90 30.47 4.14
CA ASN A 6 23.02 29.63 4.93
C ASN A 6 23.86 28.79 5.91
N MET A 7 23.80 29.13 7.18
CA MET A 7 24.47 28.39 8.27
C MET A 7 23.99 26.95 8.28
N THR A 8 24.92 26.02 8.35
CA THR A 8 24.65 24.58 8.40
C THR A 8 24.78 24.01 9.80
N ILE A 9 24.26 22.81 10.04
CA ILE A 9 24.43 22.12 11.32
C ILE A 9 25.92 21.87 11.65
N LYS A 10 26.79 21.76 10.63
CA LYS A 10 28.23 21.62 10.81
C LYS A 10 28.86 22.92 11.31
N ASP A 11 28.36 24.05 10.90
CA ASP A 11 28.84 25.36 11.35
C ASP A 11 28.47 25.60 12.81
N ILE A 12 27.24 25.25 13.21
CA ILE A 12 26.81 25.30 14.62
C ILE A 12 27.64 24.34 15.47
N ALA A 13 27.94 23.14 15.00
CA ALA A 13 28.80 22.20 15.69
C ALA A 13 30.20 22.78 15.96
N ARG A 14 30.80 23.43 14.95
CA ARG A 14 32.08 24.10 15.06
C ARG A 14 32.04 25.26 16.05
N LEU A 15 31.02 26.13 15.95
CA LEU A 15 30.89 27.32 16.81
C LEU A 15 30.61 26.97 18.29
N SER A 16 29.80 25.94 18.53
CA SER A 16 29.46 25.51 19.89
C SER A 16 30.47 24.58 20.54
N GLY A 17 31.50 24.13 19.80
CA GLY A 17 32.46 23.13 20.25
C GLY A 17 31.86 21.75 20.52
N CYS A 18 30.71 21.46 19.87
CA CYS A 18 29.99 20.19 20.02
C CYS A 18 30.06 19.34 18.75
N SER A 19 29.86 18.03 18.87
CA SER A 19 29.73 17.19 17.70
C SER A 19 28.41 17.44 16.97
N VAL A 20 28.37 17.18 15.66
CA VAL A 20 27.12 17.26 14.85
C VAL A 20 26.02 16.40 15.46
N SER A 21 26.37 15.24 16.01
CA SER A 21 25.42 14.35 16.70
C SER A 21 24.84 14.99 17.96
N THR A 22 25.64 15.74 18.74
CA THR A 22 25.18 16.49 19.91
C THR A 22 24.22 17.61 19.50
N ILE A 23 24.55 18.38 18.46
CA ILE A 23 23.65 19.40 17.93
C ILE A 23 22.32 18.80 17.46
N SER A 24 22.37 17.68 16.77
CA SER A 24 21.16 16.96 16.33
C SER A 24 20.31 16.50 17.51
N ARG A 25 20.91 16.05 18.61
CA ARG A 25 20.20 15.65 19.84
C ARG A 25 19.53 16.85 20.51
N VAL A 26 20.20 17.99 20.57
CA VAL A 26 19.64 19.26 21.10
C VAL A 26 18.43 19.70 20.25
N ILE A 27 18.57 19.74 18.93
CA ILE A 27 17.47 20.10 18.01
C ILE A 27 16.26 19.17 18.18
N ASN A 28 16.52 17.89 18.52
CA ASN A 28 15.51 16.87 18.71
C ASN A 28 15.00 16.74 20.14
N ASP A 29 15.39 17.66 21.02
CA ASP A 29 14.99 17.69 22.43
C ASP A 29 15.18 16.34 23.16
N ARG A 30 16.32 15.68 22.90
CA ARG A 30 16.62 14.39 23.51
C ARG A 30 16.96 14.57 24.99
N PRO A 31 16.41 13.73 25.89
CA PRO A 31 16.62 13.87 27.34
C PRO A 31 18.05 13.51 27.79
N ASP A 32 18.84 12.88 26.93
CA ASP A 32 20.20 12.43 27.19
C ASP A 32 21.27 13.53 26.98
N VAL A 33 20.85 14.78 26.71
CA VAL A 33 21.76 15.93 26.59
C VAL A 33 21.76 16.74 27.90
N ARG A 34 22.97 17.02 28.44
CA ARG A 34 23.11 17.82 29.64
C ARG A 34 22.51 19.23 29.46
N PRO A 35 21.77 19.75 30.47
CA PRO A 35 21.09 21.04 30.37
C PRO A 35 22.00 22.20 29.92
N GLU A 36 23.20 22.29 30.45
CA GLU A 36 24.19 23.33 30.11
C GLU A 36 24.62 23.26 28.64
N THR A 37 24.80 22.05 28.11
CA THR A 37 25.13 21.85 26.70
C THR A 37 23.96 22.24 25.79
N LYS A 38 22.75 21.91 26.21
CA LYS A 38 21.51 22.25 25.49
C LYS A 38 21.36 23.77 25.40
N GLU A 39 21.51 24.47 26.52
CA GLU A 39 21.35 25.91 26.58
C GLU A 39 22.42 26.65 25.75
N ARG A 40 23.69 26.23 25.85
CA ARG A 40 24.81 26.77 25.03
C ARG A 40 24.53 26.61 23.52
N VAL A 41 24.07 25.45 23.08
CA VAL A 41 23.77 25.19 21.67
C VAL A 41 22.58 26.02 21.21
N LEU A 42 21.51 26.11 21.99
CA LEU A 42 20.33 26.91 21.67
C LEU A 42 20.66 28.41 21.61
N GLN A 43 21.53 28.90 22.48
CA GLN A 43 22.00 30.28 22.44
C GLN A 43 22.79 30.54 21.13
N MET A 44 23.73 29.66 20.80
CA MET A 44 24.53 29.77 19.56
C MET A 44 23.64 29.76 18.31
N MET A 45 22.58 28.95 18.29
CA MET A 45 21.60 28.94 17.21
C MET A 45 20.87 30.28 17.08
N ARG A 46 20.45 30.87 18.19
CA ARG A 46 19.79 32.19 18.19
C ARG A 46 20.73 33.29 17.70
N GLU A 47 21.95 33.34 18.21
CA GLU A 47 22.94 34.33 17.86
C GLU A 47 23.40 34.27 16.39
N SER A 48 23.49 33.06 15.85
CA SER A 48 23.89 32.79 14.48
C SER A 48 22.75 32.91 13.44
N GLY A 49 21.51 33.08 13.89
CA GLY A 49 20.34 33.06 13.02
C GLY A 49 20.10 31.68 12.36
N PHE A 50 20.67 30.62 12.91
CA PHE A 50 20.48 29.27 12.38
C PHE A 50 19.06 28.78 12.66
N VAL A 51 18.32 28.52 11.60
CA VAL A 51 17.01 27.87 11.67
C VAL A 51 17.18 26.41 11.24
N PRO A 52 16.91 25.44 12.14
CA PRO A 52 16.96 24.03 11.79
C PRO A 52 16.05 23.75 10.59
N ASN A 53 16.54 23.04 9.59
CA ASN A 53 15.71 22.64 8.45
C ASN A 53 14.70 21.56 8.91
N THR A 54 13.55 22.04 9.40
CA THR A 54 12.44 21.20 9.86
C THR A 54 11.86 20.38 8.73
N ASN A 55 11.95 20.85 7.47
CA ASN A 55 11.44 20.12 6.32
C ASN A 55 12.21 18.82 6.06
N ALA A 56 13.53 18.84 6.17
CA ALA A 56 14.35 17.62 6.04
C ALA A 56 14.05 16.61 7.18
N ARG A 57 13.76 17.12 8.38
CA ARG A 57 13.34 16.28 9.52
C ARG A 57 11.94 15.72 9.31
N GLN A 58 10.99 16.55 8.89
CA GLN A 58 9.62 16.11 8.59
C GLN A 58 9.59 15.10 7.46
N LEU A 59 10.35 15.30 6.39
CA LEU A 59 10.53 14.33 5.32
C LEU A 59 11.05 12.97 5.84
N LYS A 60 12.05 12.98 6.71
CA LYS A 60 12.60 11.75 7.29
C LYS A 60 11.63 11.04 8.24
N ILE A 61 10.87 11.80 9.04
CA ILE A 61 9.82 11.25 9.92
C ILE A 61 8.65 10.75 9.09
N GLN A 62 8.25 11.48 8.06
CA GLN A 62 7.17 11.14 7.15
C GLN A 62 7.51 9.87 6.34
N GLN A 63 8.74 9.73 5.84
CA GLN A 63 9.24 8.50 5.22
C GLN A 63 9.26 7.32 6.20
N SER A 64 9.61 7.55 7.48
CA SER A 64 9.67 6.49 8.50
C SER A 64 8.30 6.03 9.01
N ARG A 65 7.20 6.72 8.66
CA ARG A 65 5.82 6.39 9.07
C ARG A 65 4.85 6.35 7.88
N SER A 66 5.34 6.03 6.68
CA SER A 66 4.50 5.89 5.51
C SER A 66 4.02 4.45 5.33
N LEU A 67 2.76 4.31 4.91
CA LEU A 67 2.20 3.12 4.29
C LEU A 67 2.00 3.42 2.79
N VAL A 68 2.32 2.46 1.95
CA VAL A 68 2.07 2.61 0.51
C VAL A 68 0.89 1.74 0.10
N PHE A 69 -0.05 2.35 -0.59
CA PHE A 69 -1.19 1.68 -1.22
C PHE A 69 -0.88 1.51 -2.69
N VAL A 70 -0.63 0.28 -3.11
CA VAL A 70 -0.40 -0.08 -4.52
C VAL A 70 -1.73 -0.49 -5.12
N VAL A 71 -2.28 0.33 -6.01
CA VAL A 71 -3.61 0.16 -6.59
C VAL A 71 -3.48 -0.29 -8.04
N LYS A 72 -3.92 -1.51 -8.33
CA LYS A 72 -3.89 -2.07 -9.67
C LYS A 72 -5.23 -1.83 -10.38
N GLY A 73 -5.17 -1.23 -11.57
CA GLY A 73 -6.37 -0.84 -12.32
C GLY A 73 -6.82 0.59 -11.98
N THR A 74 -6.35 1.56 -12.75
CA THR A 74 -6.64 3.00 -12.52
C THR A 74 -8.11 3.38 -12.71
N ARG A 75 -8.88 2.56 -13.42
CA ARG A 75 -10.30 2.80 -13.73
C ARG A 75 -11.27 1.99 -12.89
N ASN A 76 -10.77 1.18 -11.95
CA ASN A 76 -11.61 0.37 -11.09
C ASN A 76 -12.19 1.20 -9.95
N LEU A 77 -13.42 1.67 -10.10
CA LEU A 77 -14.13 2.48 -9.10
C LEU A 77 -14.32 1.78 -7.76
N PHE A 78 -14.31 0.45 -7.73
CA PHE A 78 -14.42 -0.33 -6.49
C PHE A 78 -13.33 0.05 -5.48
N PHE A 79 -12.12 0.36 -5.96
CA PHE A 79 -11.04 0.75 -5.08
C PHE A 79 -11.13 2.17 -4.53
N SER A 80 -11.93 3.05 -5.11
CA SER A 80 -11.98 4.47 -4.72
C SER A 80 -12.45 4.65 -3.29
N ASP A 81 -13.60 4.10 -2.93
CA ASP A 81 -14.16 4.20 -1.58
C ASP A 81 -13.32 3.44 -0.56
N PHE A 82 -12.79 2.29 -0.96
CA PHE A 82 -11.92 1.49 -0.12
C PHE A 82 -10.62 2.23 0.22
N LEU A 83 -10.02 2.89 -0.77
CA LEU A 83 -8.81 3.69 -0.58
C LEU A 83 -9.04 4.86 0.39
N VAL A 84 -10.19 5.55 0.29
CA VAL A 84 -10.54 6.62 1.23
C VAL A 84 -10.58 6.12 2.68
N GLN A 85 -11.16 4.94 2.91
CA GLN A 85 -11.21 4.35 4.25
C GLN A 85 -9.82 3.94 4.74
N LEU A 86 -8.98 3.36 3.88
CA LEU A 86 -7.59 3.00 4.20
C LEU A 86 -6.76 4.24 4.56
N GLN A 87 -6.88 5.33 3.81
CA GLN A 87 -6.16 6.58 4.11
C GLN A 87 -6.59 7.19 5.44
N ARG A 88 -7.90 7.19 5.74
CA ARG A 88 -8.43 7.64 7.05
C ARG A 88 -7.87 6.78 8.18
N ALA A 89 -7.91 5.45 8.03
CA ALA A 89 -7.36 4.53 9.03
C ALA A 89 -5.87 4.75 9.23
N ALA A 90 -5.08 4.85 8.16
CA ALA A 90 -3.65 5.14 8.25
C ALA A 90 -3.38 6.41 9.05
N THR A 91 -4.10 7.50 8.77
CA THR A 91 -3.98 8.78 9.47
C THR A 91 -4.33 8.64 10.96
N LEU A 92 -5.40 7.91 11.29
CA LEU A 92 -5.82 7.67 12.68
C LEU A 92 -4.72 6.98 13.51
N TYR A 93 -3.98 6.06 12.89
CA TYR A 93 -2.85 5.36 13.51
C TYR A 93 -1.50 6.07 13.37
N GLY A 94 -1.49 7.32 12.91
CA GLY A 94 -0.29 8.16 12.80
C GLY A 94 0.63 7.79 11.63
N TYR A 95 0.09 7.14 10.60
CA TYR A 95 0.79 6.87 9.35
C TYR A 95 0.34 7.84 8.24
N SER A 96 1.26 8.17 7.33
CA SER A 96 0.92 8.84 6.07
C SER A 96 0.67 7.81 4.97
N GLY A 97 -0.47 7.90 4.30
CA GLY A 97 -0.81 7.04 3.16
C GLY A 97 -0.28 7.62 1.85
N ILE A 98 0.53 6.87 1.14
CA ILE A 98 1.03 7.21 -0.20
C ILE A 98 0.38 6.26 -1.20
N VAL A 99 -0.27 6.80 -2.23
CA VAL A 99 -0.95 6.00 -3.25
C VAL A 99 -0.10 5.90 -4.49
N SER A 100 0.07 4.69 -4.99
CA SER A 100 0.70 4.38 -6.27
C SER A 100 -0.29 3.65 -7.16
N TYR A 101 -0.76 4.32 -8.21
CA TYR A 101 -1.64 3.71 -9.19
C TYR A 101 -0.83 3.02 -10.28
N LEU A 102 -1.29 1.83 -10.65
CA LEU A 102 -0.71 1.01 -11.70
C LEU A 102 -1.77 0.68 -12.76
N ASP A 103 -1.32 0.55 -13.98
CA ASP A 103 -2.16 0.01 -15.04
C ASP A 103 -2.53 -1.46 -14.74
N GLU A 104 -3.67 -1.92 -15.29
CA GLU A 104 -4.19 -3.28 -15.06
C GLU A 104 -3.17 -4.37 -15.40
N ASN A 105 -2.37 -4.18 -16.43
CA ASN A 105 -1.37 -5.13 -16.89
C ASN A 105 0.03 -4.94 -16.27
N ALA A 106 0.22 -3.92 -15.41
CA ALA A 106 1.50 -3.69 -14.77
C ALA A 106 1.81 -4.77 -13.73
N ASN A 107 3.11 -5.05 -13.54
CA ASN A 107 3.57 -5.93 -12.46
C ASN A 107 3.64 -5.13 -11.16
N GLU A 108 2.74 -5.41 -10.24
CA GLU A 108 2.63 -4.73 -8.95
C GLU A 108 3.83 -5.01 -8.04
N ILE A 109 4.52 -6.13 -8.20
CA ILE A 109 5.68 -6.49 -7.41
C ILE A 109 6.92 -5.72 -7.86
N ASP A 110 7.13 -5.55 -9.16
CA ASP A 110 8.21 -4.73 -9.69
C ASP A 110 8.05 -3.26 -9.26
N ALA A 111 6.82 -2.75 -9.31
CA ALA A 111 6.50 -1.42 -8.82
C ALA A 111 6.76 -1.28 -7.31
N ALA A 112 6.34 -2.26 -6.51
CA ALA A 112 6.57 -2.29 -5.07
C ALA A 112 8.06 -2.31 -4.72
N GLN A 113 8.87 -3.10 -5.43
CA GLN A 113 10.31 -3.14 -5.23
C GLN A 113 10.98 -1.79 -5.54
N LYS A 114 10.53 -1.08 -6.58
CA LYS A 114 10.99 0.28 -6.88
C LYS A 114 10.63 1.24 -5.74
N ILE A 115 9.39 1.22 -5.29
CA ILE A 115 8.89 2.05 -4.19
C ILE A 115 9.66 1.79 -2.89
N LEU A 116 9.98 0.53 -2.58
CA LEU A 116 10.78 0.17 -1.41
C LEU A 116 12.16 0.83 -1.41
N ARG A 117 12.80 0.90 -2.57
CA ARG A 117 14.12 1.54 -2.71
C ARG A 117 14.04 3.06 -2.53
N GLU A 118 12.99 3.69 -3.04
CA GLU A 118 12.82 5.15 -3.07
C GLU A 118 12.24 5.70 -1.77
N ILE A 119 11.19 5.08 -1.24
CA ILE A 119 10.36 5.62 -0.15
C ILE A 119 10.68 4.96 1.19
N LYS A 120 11.07 3.68 1.22
CA LYS A 120 11.31 2.88 2.43
C LYS A 120 10.11 2.90 3.40
N PRO A 121 8.92 2.51 2.95
CA PRO A 121 7.71 2.53 3.76
C PRO A 121 7.79 1.54 4.92
N LYS A 122 6.90 1.72 5.92
CA LYS A 122 6.72 0.77 7.04
C LYS A 122 5.95 -0.47 6.65
N GLY A 123 5.13 -0.39 5.63
CA GLY A 123 4.34 -1.49 5.11
C GLY A 123 3.68 -1.13 3.79
N MET A 124 3.13 -2.12 3.13
CA MET A 124 2.44 -1.98 1.85
C MET A 124 1.06 -2.62 1.91
N ILE A 125 0.10 -2.02 1.23
CA ILE A 125 -1.23 -2.59 1.01
C ILE A 125 -1.47 -2.63 -0.50
N PHE A 126 -1.67 -3.82 -1.02
CA PHE A 126 -1.96 -4.06 -2.43
C PHE A 126 -3.47 -4.16 -2.62
N LEU A 127 -4.01 -3.28 -3.44
CA LEU A 127 -5.42 -3.31 -3.87
C LEU A 127 -5.46 -3.94 -5.27
N GLY A 128 -5.80 -5.21 -5.30
CA GLY A 128 -5.64 -6.06 -6.47
C GLY A 128 -4.20 -6.55 -6.65
N GLY A 129 -4.08 -7.70 -7.31
CA GLY A 129 -2.79 -8.33 -7.59
C GLY A 129 -2.93 -9.61 -8.37
N SER A 130 -1.81 -10.11 -8.87
CA SER A 130 -1.70 -11.40 -9.57
C SER A 130 -0.98 -12.41 -8.70
N VAL A 131 -1.59 -13.56 -8.44
CA VAL A 131 -0.95 -14.67 -7.71
C VAL A 131 0.41 -15.00 -8.32
N ALA A 132 0.50 -15.06 -9.65
CA ALA A 132 1.74 -15.37 -10.35
C ALA A 132 2.85 -14.33 -10.09
N ASN A 133 2.52 -13.02 -10.10
CA ASN A 133 3.51 -11.97 -9.82
C ASN A 133 4.02 -12.06 -8.37
N PHE A 134 3.12 -12.32 -7.42
CA PHE A 134 3.48 -12.51 -6.02
C PHE A 134 4.41 -13.74 -5.85
N GLN A 135 4.06 -14.88 -6.43
CA GLN A 135 4.90 -16.10 -6.38
C GLN A 135 6.31 -15.83 -6.93
N GLN A 136 6.43 -15.08 -8.02
CA GLN A 136 7.71 -14.83 -8.70
C GLN A 136 8.61 -13.83 -7.97
N GLY A 137 8.05 -12.84 -7.27
CA GLY A 137 8.87 -11.72 -6.83
C GLY A 137 8.65 -11.22 -5.40
N PHE A 138 7.60 -11.64 -4.69
CA PHE A 138 7.25 -11.10 -3.37
C PHE A 138 8.29 -11.41 -2.29
N ALA A 139 9.05 -12.49 -2.42
CA ALA A 139 10.13 -12.82 -1.50
C ALA A 139 11.17 -11.68 -1.32
N ASN A 140 11.27 -10.77 -2.29
CA ASN A 140 12.13 -9.58 -2.23
C ASN A 140 11.49 -8.37 -1.55
N ILE A 141 10.24 -8.47 -1.10
CA ILE A 141 9.52 -7.44 -0.35
C ILE A 141 9.74 -7.71 1.14
N ALA A 142 10.58 -6.91 1.79
CA ALA A 142 10.96 -7.16 3.20
C ALA A 142 10.03 -6.50 4.24
N VAL A 143 9.06 -5.69 3.82
CA VAL A 143 8.15 -5.00 4.76
C VAL A 143 6.85 -5.79 4.93
N PRO A 144 6.18 -5.66 6.11
CA PRO A 144 4.85 -6.20 6.29
C PRO A 144 3.89 -5.72 5.18
N SER A 145 3.15 -6.63 4.60
CA SER A 145 2.29 -6.35 3.47
C SER A 145 0.92 -7.00 3.62
N VAL A 146 -0.09 -6.35 3.05
CA VAL A 146 -1.45 -6.88 2.97
C VAL A 146 -1.86 -6.91 1.50
N LEU A 147 -2.30 -8.05 1.02
CA LEU A 147 -2.96 -8.19 -0.28
C LEU A 147 -4.47 -8.23 -0.05
N THR A 148 -5.17 -7.29 -0.67
CA THR A 148 -6.63 -7.22 -0.56
C THR A 148 -7.30 -7.76 -1.81
N THR A 149 -8.57 -8.13 -1.68
CA THR A 149 -9.46 -8.59 -2.76
C THR A 149 -9.19 -9.99 -3.31
N LEU A 150 -8.18 -10.68 -2.80
CA LEU A 150 -8.02 -12.11 -3.07
C LEU A 150 -7.40 -12.80 -1.85
N VAL A 151 -7.75 -14.07 -1.67
CA VAL A 151 -7.14 -15.03 -0.74
C VAL A 151 -6.80 -16.25 -1.56
N SER A 152 -5.57 -16.71 -1.47
CA SER A 152 -5.10 -17.89 -2.21
C SER A 152 -4.11 -18.69 -1.38
N ASP A 153 -4.34 -19.99 -1.27
CA ASP A 153 -3.42 -20.93 -0.61
C ASP A 153 -2.10 -21.10 -1.39
N GLU A 154 -2.04 -20.56 -2.61
CA GLU A 154 -0.82 -20.55 -3.43
C GLU A 154 0.21 -19.52 -2.97
N LEU A 155 -0.14 -18.63 -2.01
CA LEU A 155 0.73 -17.61 -1.46
C LEU A 155 0.99 -17.85 0.02
N ASP A 156 2.21 -18.25 0.34
CA ASP A 156 2.66 -18.47 1.73
C ASP A 156 3.95 -17.66 1.98
N PHE A 157 3.80 -16.45 2.50
CA PHE A 157 4.91 -15.57 2.86
C PHE A 157 4.70 -15.04 4.28
N PRO A 158 5.72 -15.12 5.16
CA PRO A 158 5.57 -14.77 6.58
C PRO A 158 5.22 -13.29 6.84
N ASN A 159 5.48 -12.42 5.88
CA ASN A 159 5.20 -10.98 5.96
C ASN A 159 4.04 -10.54 5.04
N LEU A 160 3.24 -11.48 4.53
CA LEU A 160 2.04 -11.22 3.72
C LEU A 160 0.81 -11.69 4.47
N SER A 161 -0.13 -10.79 4.69
CA SER A 161 -1.50 -11.12 5.08
C SER A 161 -2.43 -10.94 3.90
N MET A 162 -3.45 -11.75 3.80
CA MET A 162 -4.45 -11.65 2.73
C MET A 162 -5.83 -11.38 3.34
N VAL A 163 -6.59 -10.48 2.71
CA VAL A 163 -7.96 -10.14 3.09
C VAL A 163 -8.82 -10.09 1.83
N GLY A 164 -9.84 -10.91 1.77
CA GLY A 164 -10.70 -10.98 0.61
C GLY A 164 -12.03 -11.67 0.93
N VAL A 165 -12.86 -11.73 -0.07
CA VAL A 165 -14.11 -12.51 -0.07
C VAL A 165 -13.80 -13.86 -0.69
N ASP A 166 -14.49 -14.91 -0.24
CA ASP A 166 -14.52 -16.17 -0.97
C ASP A 166 -15.38 -15.98 -2.23
N ASP A 167 -14.72 -15.61 -3.31
CA ASP A 167 -15.34 -15.30 -4.60
C ASP A 167 -16.09 -16.50 -5.19
N ARG A 168 -15.59 -17.74 -4.94
CA ARG A 168 -16.26 -18.96 -5.40
C ARG A 168 -17.55 -19.18 -4.64
N ALA A 169 -17.53 -19.10 -3.32
CA ALA A 169 -18.73 -19.25 -2.49
C ALA A 169 -19.75 -18.15 -2.75
N ALA A 170 -19.31 -16.90 -2.93
CA ALA A 170 -20.18 -15.78 -3.25
C ALA A 170 -20.90 -15.97 -4.60
N ALA A 171 -20.18 -16.34 -5.65
CA ALA A 171 -20.75 -16.62 -6.95
C ALA A 171 -21.68 -17.84 -6.92
N ARG A 172 -21.30 -18.90 -6.20
CA ARG A 172 -22.16 -20.08 -5.97
C ARG A 172 -23.50 -19.66 -5.35
N THR A 173 -23.46 -18.84 -4.32
CA THR A 173 -24.68 -18.35 -3.64
C THR A 173 -25.59 -17.59 -4.60
N ALA A 174 -25.03 -16.68 -5.40
CA ALA A 174 -25.81 -15.90 -6.35
C ALA A 174 -26.49 -16.76 -7.44
N VAL A 175 -25.73 -17.69 -8.02
CA VAL A 175 -26.26 -18.56 -9.08
C VAL A 175 -27.24 -19.59 -8.52
N SER A 176 -27.00 -20.15 -7.34
CA SER A 176 -27.95 -21.03 -6.65
C SER A 176 -29.28 -20.33 -6.40
N HIS A 177 -29.24 -19.07 -6.01
CA HIS A 177 -30.47 -18.27 -5.86
C HIS A 177 -31.26 -18.15 -7.16
N LEU A 178 -30.59 -17.83 -8.27
CA LEU A 178 -31.25 -17.74 -9.59
C LEU A 178 -31.88 -19.09 -9.99
N ILE A 179 -31.18 -20.21 -9.77
CA ILE A 179 -31.70 -21.54 -10.06
C ILE A 179 -32.92 -21.86 -9.21
N ALA A 180 -32.91 -21.51 -7.91
CA ALA A 180 -34.04 -21.67 -7.01
C ALA A 180 -35.28 -20.85 -7.44
N GLN A 181 -35.07 -19.69 -8.07
CA GLN A 181 -36.11 -18.87 -8.67
C GLN A 181 -36.62 -19.40 -10.04
N GLY A 182 -36.12 -20.54 -10.49
CA GLY A 182 -36.57 -21.19 -11.72
C GLY A 182 -35.77 -20.82 -12.98
N HIS A 183 -34.75 -19.99 -12.89
CA HIS A 183 -33.91 -19.66 -14.03
C HIS A 183 -33.09 -20.87 -14.47
N ARG A 184 -33.01 -21.10 -15.82
CA ARG A 184 -32.27 -22.20 -16.42
C ARG A 184 -31.23 -21.75 -17.44
N LYS A 185 -31.34 -20.52 -17.93
CA LYS A 185 -30.36 -19.85 -18.79
C LYS A 185 -29.80 -18.66 -18.04
N ILE A 186 -28.57 -18.78 -17.58
CA ILE A 186 -27.92 -17.79 -16.74
C ILE A 186 -26.67 -17.32 -17.45
N ALA A 187 -26.60 -16.01 -17.75
CA ALA A 187 -25.40 -15.40 -18.28
C ALA A 187 -24.52 -14.90 -17.12
N VAL A 188 -23.21 -15.01 -17.28
CA VAL A 188 -22.22 -14.55 -16.31
C VAL A 188 -21.28 -13.56 -16.99
N LEU A 189 -21.18 -12.35 -16.47
CA LEU A 189 -20.19 -11.38 -16.89
C LEU A 189 -19.00 -11.46 -15.93
N GLY A 190 -17.89 -11.99 -16.40
CA GLY A 190 -16.64 -12.13 -15.67
C GLY A 190 -15.69 -10.97 -15.90
N GLY A 191 -14.61 -10.93 -15.12
CA GLY A 191 -13.47 -10.03 -15.34
C GLY A 191 -12.41 -10.66 -16.24
N PRO A 192 -11.18 -10.08 -16.28
CA PRO A 192 -10.09 -10.59 -17.09
C PRO A 192 -9.80 -12.07 -16.82
N ALA A 193 -9.50 -12.84 -17.86
CA ALA A 193 -9.21 -14.26 -17.74
C ALA A 193 -8.00 -14.59 -16.82
N THR A 194 -7.07 -13.65 -16.71
CA THR A 194 -5.88 -13.73 -15.86
C THR A 194 -6.17 -13.40 -14.39
N SER A 195 -7.35 -12.84 -14.08
CA SER A 195 -7.73 -12.45 -12.72
C SER A 195 -8.11 -13.67 -11.90
N TYR A 196 -7.45 -13.86 -10.74
CA TYR A 196 -7.78 -14.93 -9.80
C TYR A 196 -9.24 -14.82 -9.30
N PRO A 197 -9.74 -13.67 -8.82
CA PRO A 197 -11.15 -13.51 -8.46
C PRO A 197 -12.12 -13.87 -9.59
N SER A 198 -11.81 -13.46 -10.83
CA SER A 198 -12.65 -13.78 -12.00
C SER A 198 -12.74 -15.30 -12.21
N ARG A 199 -11.61 -16.01 -12.13
CA ARG A 199 -11.57 -17.48 -12.23
C ARG A 199 -12.39 -18.14 -11.12
N MET A 200 -12.27 -17.66 -9.86
CA MET A 200 -13.02 -18.21 -8.73
C MET A 200 -14.52 -17.98 -8.89
N ARG A 201 -14.95 -16.80 -9.32
CA ARG A 201 -16.36 -16.49 -9.59
C ARG A 201 -16.93 -17.35 -10.72
N ARG A 202 -16.15 -17.60 -11.78
CA ARG A 202 -16.56 -18.52 -12.85
C ARG A 202 -16.82 -19.93 -12.32
N LEU A 203 -15.86 -20.49 -11.56
CA LEU A 203 -16.01 -21.80 -10.94
C LEU A 203 -17.23 -21.85 -10.01
N GLY A 204 -17.39 -20.83 -9.14
CA GLY A 204 -18.55 -20.71 -8.27
C GLY A 204 -19.89 -20.58 -8.99
N ALA A 205 -19.91 -20.06 -10.22
CA ALA A 205 -21.11 -20.02 -11.06
C ALA A 205 -21.38 -21.39 -11.72
N GLN A 206 -20.33 -22.12 -12.08
CA GLN A 206 -20.45 -23.45 -12.70
C GLN A 206 -20.99 -24.50 -11.71
N ASP A 207 -20.44 -24.52 -10.48
CA ASP A 207 -20.77 -25.52 -9.47
C ASP A 207 -22.30 -25.76 -9.29
N PRO A 208 -23.13 -24.73 -8.99
CA PRO A 208 -24.58 -24.94 -8.78
C PRO A 208 -25.35 -25.28 -10.07
N MET A 209 -24.83 -24.90 -11.23
CA MET A 209 -25.43 -25.27 -12.51
C MET A 209 -25.23 -26.77 -12.76
N GLU A 210 -24.03 -27.29 -12.52
CA GLU A 210 -23.72 -28.72 -12.62
C GLU A 210 -24.55 -29.52 -11.60
N ASP A 211 -24.62 -29.08 -10.33
CA ASP A 211 -25.43 -29.68 -9.28
C ASP A 211 -26.91 -29.79 -9.66
N ALA A 212 -27.43 -28.82 -10.44
CA ALA A 212 -28.80 -28.75 -10.92
C ALA A 212 -29.02 -29.46 -12.27
N GLY A 213 -28.00 -30.13 -12.81
CA GLY A 213 -28.06 -30.76 -14.14
C GLY A 213 -28.15 -29.77 -15.32
N LEU A 214 -27.73 -28.53 -15.10
CA LEU A 214 -27.68 -27.48 -16.13
C LEU A 214 -26.29 -27.42 -16.75
N THR A 215 -26.23 -27.16 -18.05
CA THR A 215 -24.95 -26.95 -18.73
C THR A 215 -24.51 -25.49 -18.60
N PHE A 216 -23.27 -25.27 -18.16
CA PHE A 216 -22.65 -23.96 -18.25
C PHE A 216 -22.29 -23.69 -19.73
N ASP A 217 -23.01 -22.75 -20.34
CA ASP A 217 -22.81 -22.39 -21.74
C ASP A 217 -21.79 -21.26 -21.87
N ASP A 218 -20.61 -21.57 -22.39
CA ASP A 218 -19.54 -20.57 -22.59
C ASP A 218 -19.97 -19.39 -23.49
N ARG A 219 -21.00 -19.53 -24.30
CA ARG A 219 -21.56 -18.43 -25.07
C ARG A 219 -22.32 -17.42 -24.22
N LEU A 220 -22.69 -17.81 -23.01
CA LEU A 220 -23.31 -16.96 -21.99
C LEU A 220 -22.29 -16.45 -20.96
N TYR A 221 -20.99 -16.68 -21.18
CA TYR A 221 -19.91 -16.16 -20.35
C TYR A 221 -19.19 -15.02 -21.11
N GLY A 222 -19.38 -13.79 -20.64
CA GLY A 222 -18.68 -12.60 -21.15
C GLY A 222 -17.47 -12.25 -20.30
N LEU A 223 -16.42 -11.74 -20.93
CA LEU A 223 -15.26 -11.16 -20.25
C LEU A 223 -15.32 -9.64 -20.29
N SER A 224 -14.87 -9.00 -19.21
CA SER A 224 -14.67 -7.55 -19.12
C SER A 224 -13.31 -7.26 -18.48
N ASN A 225 -12.88 -5.99 -18.52
CA ASN A 225 -11.61 -5.56 -17.90
C ASN A 225 -11.83 -4.80 -16.59
N TYR A 226 -13.01 -4.89 -15.96
CA TYR A 226 -13.41 -4.11 -14.78
C TYR A 226 -13.39 -2.59 -14.99
N ASP A 227 -13.45 -2.15 -16.25
CA ASP A 227 -13.55 -0.76 -16.67
C ASP A 227 -14.86 -0.50 -17.44
N PHE A 228 -15.17 0.77 -17.64
CA PHE A 228 -16.33 1.24 -18.40
C PHE A 228 -15.91 1.77 -19.76
#